data_661c8daf31347f2043dfe590babaa76b
#
_entry.id   661c8daf31347f2043dfe590babaa76b
#
_cell.length_a   1.000
_cell.length_b   1.000
_cell.length_c   1.000
_cell.angle_alpha   90.00
_cell.angle_beta   90.00
_cell.angle_gamma   90.00
#
_symmetry.space_group_name_H-M   'P 1'
#
loop_
_entity.id
_entity.type
_entity.pdbx_description
1 polymer ?
#
loop_
_entity_poly.entity_id
_entity_poly.type
_entity_poly.pdbx_seq_one_letter_code
_entity_poly.pdbx_strand_id
1 'polypeptide(L)'
;MKTIFCITGLAIQGLAMTVQAQTGKPNIVVIMTDQQRADLCGREGFPLEVTPFVDRLAQENVWFNKAYTVMPASSPARCSMFTGRFPSATHVRTNHNIPDISYQQDLVGVLKENGYKTALVGKNHAYLKPADLDFWSEYGHWGKHKKTTPAEKETARFLNQQARGQWLEPSPISLEEQHPTKIVNEALAWIKQQKENPFFVWVSFPEPHNPYQVCEPYYSMFSPDKLPVLKTSRKDLAKKGEKYRILAQLEDASCPNLEQDLPRIRANYIGMIRLIDDQIKRLIESLKASGQYENTLFVVLSDHGDYWGEYGLIRKGAGLSESLARIPMVWAGYHIKNQPAPMDSHVSIADLFPTFCSAIGAEIPAGVQGRSLWPMLTGKAYPKEEFSSMVVQQGFGGADVGLDASLTFEQEGALTPGKIAHFDELNTWTQSGTSRMIRKDDWKLVMNHYGNGELYNLKKDPSEVHNLFGEKKYSEIQTELLTRLLAWELRLQDPLPLPQRRYHFKQNPFNYLHPEY
;
A
#
# COMPACT_ATOMS: atom_id res chain seq x y z
N MET A 1 5.99 28.00 -83.19
CA MET A 1 4.99 27.42 -82.29
C MET A 1 5.70 26.89 -81.06
N LYS A 2 5.61 27.60 -79.95
CA LYS A 2 6.23 27.20 -78.67
C LYS A 2 5.11 26.77 -77.77
N THR A 3 5.09 25.49 -77.38
CA THR A 3 4.15 24.90 -76.45
C THR A 3 4.67 25.08 -75.03
N ILE A 4 3.92 25.77 -74.17
CA ILE A 4 4.20 25.99 -72.77
C ILE A 4 3.50 24.87 -71.99
N PHE A 5 4.26 24.05 -71.24
CA PHE A 5 3.72 23.11 -70.24
C PHE A 5 3.59 23.83 -68.89
N CYS A 6 2.38 23.96 -68.38
CA CYS A 6 2.11 24.35 -67.02
C CYS A 6 2.21 23.13 -66.12
N ILE A 7 3.14 23.15 -65.15
CA ILE A 7 3.22 22.17 -64.04
C ILE A 7 2.53 22.79 -62.85
N THR A 8 1.36 22.25 -62.49
CA THR A 8 0.66 22.58 -61.24
C THR A 8 1.30 21.76 -60.09
N GLY A 9 2.07 22.44 -59.25
CA GLY A 9 2.59 21.85 -58.01
C GLY A 9 1.48 21.78 -56.93
N LEU A 10 1.12 20.56 -56.49
CA LEU A 10 0.37 20.34 -55.27
C LEU A 10 1.24 20.58 -54.05
N ALA A 11 0.96 21.64 -53.32
CA ALA A 11 1.55 21.86 -52.00
C ALA A 11 0.86 20.96 -50.97
N ILE A 12 1.52 19.93 -50.49
CA ILE A 12 1.10 19.16 -49.33
C ILE A 12 1.43 20.00 -48.09
N GLN A 13 0.43 20.63 -47.49
CA GLN A 13 0.53 21.23 -46.16
C GLN A 13 0.55 20.09 -45.11
N GLY A 14 1.76 19.71 -44.67
CA GLY A 14 1.92 18.88 -43.47
C GLY A 14 1.45 19.66 -42.25
N LEU A 15 0.33 19.25 -41.63
CA LEU A 15 -0.02 19.69 -40.31
C LEU A 15 1.05 19.15 -39.33
N ALA A 16 2.03 19.97 -38.99
CA ALA A 16 2.86 19.76 -37.82
C ALA A 16 1.96 19.99 -36.61
N MET A 17 1.48 18.91 -36.00
CA MET A 17 0.97 18.98 -34.63
C MET A 17 2.11 19.40 -33.73
N THR A 18 2.17 20.68 -33.41
CA THR A 18 3.01 21.19 -32.33
C THR A 18 2.46 20.58 -31.04
N VAL A 19 3.13 19.57 -30.52
CA VAL A 19 2.94 19.14 -29.12
C VAL A 19 3.39 20.33 -28.27
N GLN A 20 2.43 21.14 -27.90
CA GLN A 20 2.64 22.23 -26.97
C GLN A 20 3.02 21.57 -25.65
N ALA A 21 4.28 21.70 -25.23
CA ALA A 21 4.72 21.26 -23.92
C ALA A 21 3.80 21.91 -22.89
N GLN A 22 2.98 21.11 -22.25
CA GLN A 22 2.05 21.55 -21.24
C GLN A 22 2.88 22.00 -20.03
N THR A 23 3.03 23.31 -19.85
CA THR A 23 3.78 23.95 -18.77
C THR A 23 3.01 23.94 -17.43
N GLY A 24 1.98 23.10 -17.34
CA GLY A 24 1.12 22.97 -16.17
C GLY A 24 1.58 21.88 -15.18
N LYS A 25 1.10 21.98 -13.96
CA LYS A 25 1.29 20.94 -12.93
C LYS A 25 0.64 19.62 -13.37
N PRO A 26 1.25 18.45 -13.12
CA PRO A 26 0.67 17.16 -13.52
C PRO A 26 -0.58 16.83 -12.73
N ASN A 27 -1.48 16.06 -13.29
CA ASN A 27 -2.48 15.33 -12.51
C ASN A 27 -1.80 14.24 -11.67
N ILE A 28 -2.43 13.85 -10.57
CA ILE A 28 -1.93 12.79 -9.69
C ILE A 28 -3.03 11.76 -9.45
N VAL A 29 -2.74 10.51 -9.75
CA VAL A 29 -3.63 9.37 -9.51
C VAL A 29 -2.93 8.37 -8.60
N VAL A 30 -3.39 8.28 -7.36
CA VAL A 30 -2.95 7.26 -6.40
C VAL A 30 -3.92 6.10 -6.46
N ILE A 31 -3.44 4.94 -6.89
CA ILE A 31 -4.20 3.70 -6.98
C ILE A 31 -3.73 2.79 -5.85
N MET A 32 -4.57 2.61 -4.84
CA MET A 32 -4.22 1.86 -3.65
C MET A 32 -5.14 0.66 -3.47
N THR A 33 -4.55 -0.50 -3.25
CA THR A 33 -5.25 -1.71 -2.77
C THR A 33 -5.14 -1.82 -1.25
N ASP A 34 -6.04 -2.55 -0.62
CA ASP A 34 -5.98 -2.88 0.80
C ASP A 34 -5.49 -4.32 0.97
N GLN A 35 -4.40 -4.48 1.72
CA GLN A 35 -3.91 -5.80 2.13
C GLN A 35 -3.33 -6.65 0.98
N GLN A 36 -2.76 -6.04 -0.08
CA GLN A 36 -2.17 -6.79 -1.19
C GLN A 36 -0.70 -7.12 -0.95
N ARG A 37 -0.35 -8.40 -1.01
CA ARG A 37 1.05 -8.88 -1.00
C ARG A 37 1.83 -8.39 -2.22
N ALA A 38 3.10 -8.08 -2.02
CA ALA A 38 3.99 -7.63 -3.08
C ALA A 38 4.39 -8.75 -4.06
N ASP A 39 4.58 -9.96 -3.56
CA ASP A 39 5.21 -11.08 -4.28
C ASP A 39 4.25 -11.95 -5.11
N LEU A 40 2.95 -11.65 -5.11
CA LEU A 40 1.96 -12.38 -5.90
C LEU A 40 1.79 -11.78 -7.31
N CYS A 41 2.89 -11.59 -8.02
CA CYS A 41 2.91 -10.98 -9.35
C CYS A 41 4.02 -11.58 -10.23
N GLY A 42 3.79 -11.60 -11.54
CA GLY A 42 4.72 -12.20 -12.51
C GLY A 42 6.09 -11.53 -12.53
N ARG A 43 6.18 -10.19 -12.34
CA ARG A 43 7.44 -9.45 -12.27
C ARG A 43 8.36 -9.88 -11.12
N GLU A 44 7.81 -10.51 -10.07
CA GLU A 44 8.57 -11.11 -8.96
C GLU A 44 8.70 -12.63 -9.05
N GLY A 45 8.27 -13.23 -10.18
CA GLY A 45 8.40 -14.65 -10.43
C GLY A 45 7.25 -15.52 -9.92
N PHE A 46 6.10 -14.93 -9.53
CA PHE A 46 4.91 -15.72 -9.23
C PHE A 46 4.40 -16.44 -10.49
N PRO A 47 4.12 -17.74 -10.44
CA PRO A 47 3.91 -18.54 -11.65
C PRO A 47 2.54 -18.35 -12.33
N LEU A 48 1.63 -17.59 -11.73
CA LEU A 48 0.29 -17.31 -12.26
C LEU A 48 0.16 -15.85 -12.67
N GLU A 49 -0.58 -15.58 -13.74
CA GLU A 49 -0.82 -14.22 -14.26
C GLU A 49 -1.85 -13.47 -13.40
N VAL A 50 -1.43 -13.03 -12.21
CA VAL A 50 -2.30 -12.32 -11.27
C VAL A 50 -2.42 -10.84 -11.60
N THR A 51 -1.32 -10.19 -11.99
CA THR A 51 -1.28 -8.75 -12.30
C THR A 51 -0.65 -8.44 -13.67
N PRO A 52 -1.14 -9.03 -14.79
CA PRO A 52 -0.47 -8.91 -16.08
C PRO A 52 -0.39 -7.48 -16.61
N PHE A 53 -1.36 -6.62 -16.29
CA PHE A 53 -1.32 -5.23 -16.71
C PHE A 53 -0.32 -4.42 -15.85
N VAL A 54 -0.36 -4.53 -14.54
CA VAL A 54 0.57 -3.82 -13.64
C VAL A 54 1.99 -4.34 -13.83
N ASP A 55 2.19 -5.62 -14.15
CA ASP A 55 3.50 -6.19 -14.47
C ASP A 55 4.10 -5.55 -15.74
N ARG A 56 3.29 -5.39 -16.81
CA ARG A 56 3.71 -4.68 -18.01
C ARG A 56 3.96 -3.19 -17.73
N LEU A 57 3.08 -2.55 -16.96
CA LEU A 57 3.27 -1.15 -16.56
C LEU A 57 4.60 -0.96 -15.82
N ALA A 58 4.94 -1.90 -14.94
CA ALA A 58 6.21 -1.91 -14.21
C ALA A 58 7.43 -2.08 -15.12
N GLN A 59 7.33 -2.94 -16.14
CA GLN A 59 8.39 -3.13 -17.13
C GLN A 59 8.62 -1.91 -18.02
N GLU A 60 7.57 -1.15 -18.29
CA GLU A 60 7.62 0.07 -19.11
C GLU A 60 7.99 1.32 -18.30
N ASN A 61 8.00 1.27 -16.99
CA ASN A 61 8.18 2.41 -16.11
C ASN A 61 9.11 2.10 -14.92
N VAL A 62 8.79 2.56 -13.71
CA VAL A 62 9.60 2.34 -12.50
C VAL A 62 8.84 1.54 -11.47
N TRP A 63 9.47 0.51 -10.89
CA TRP A 63 8.93 -0.22 -9.77
C TRP A 63 10.00 -0.56 -8.73
N PHE A 64 9.56 -0.80 -7.49
CA PHE A 64 10.42 -1.12 -6.36
C PHE A 64 10.09 -2.52 -5.83
N ASN A 65 11.11 -3.37 -5.70
CA ASN A 65 10.99 -4.67 -5.04
C ASN A 65 11.24 -4.59 -3.52
N LYS A 66 11.68 -3.42 -3.02
CA LYS A 66 11.95 -3.12 -1.60
C LYS A 66 11.10 -1.93 -1.12
N ALA A 67 9.81 -1.93 -1.48
CA ALA A 67 8.84 -0.96 -0.97
C ALA A 67 8.14 -1.50 0.27
N TYR A 68 7.99 -0.67 1.29
CA TYR A 68 7.46 -1.08 2.60
C TYR A 68 6.34 -0.15 3.07
N THR A 69 5.37 -0.74 3.79
CA THR A 69 4.50 0.04 4.66
C THR A 69 5.27 0.56 5.87
N VAL A 70 4.73 1.56 6.56
CA VAL A 70 5.29 2.02 7.84
C VAL A 70 4.82 1.16 9.02
N MET A 71 3.69 0.49 8.85
CA MET A 71 3.07 -0.42 9.82
C MET A 71 2.07 -1.31 9.05
N PRO A 72 2.04 -2.63 9.29
CA PRO A 72 1.11 -3.52 8.60
C PRO A 72 -0.32 -3.42 9.19
N ALA A 73 -0.89 -2.21 9.13
CA ALA A 73 -2.24 -1.88 9.54
C ALA A 73 -2.74 -0.70 8.69
N SER A 74 -4.00 -0.75 8.25
CA SER A 74 -4.53 0.18 7.25
C SER A 74 -4.50 1.63 7.68
N SER A 75 -5.01 1.97 8.89
CA SER A 75 -5.09 3.37 9.32
C SER A 75 -3.72 4.00 9.54
N PRO A 76 -2.75 3.37 10.23
CA PRO A 76 -1.40 3.92 10.35
C PRO A 76 -0.73 4.14 9.00
N ALA A 77 -0.82 3.17 8.07
CA ALA A 77 -0.22 3.25 6.75
C ALA A 77 -0.82 4.41 5.93
N ARG A 78 -2.15 4.51 5.88
CA ARG A 78 -2.88 5.55 5.12
C ARG A 78 -2.67 6.94 5.72
N CYS A 79 -2.67 7.08 7.04
CA CYS A 79 -2.33 8.34 7.71
C CYS A 79 -0.90 8.78 7.38
N SER A 80 0.06 7.83 7.37
CA SER A 80 1.45 8.12 7.03
C SER A 80 1.64 8.52 5.57
N MET A 81 0.86 7.97 4.64
CA MET A 81 0.88 8.41 3.24
C MET A 81 0.53 9.89 3.09
N PHE A 82 -0.50 10.36 3.80
CA PHE A 82 -0.95 11.75 3.70
C PHE A 82 -0.11 12.73 4.49
N THR A 83 0.46 12.31 5.63
CA THR A 83 1.25 13.18 6.49
C THR A 83 2.75 13.14 6.20
N GLY A 84 3.22 12.12 5.47
CA GLY A 84 4.66 11.84 5.28
C GLY A 84 5.37 11.51 6.59
N ARG A 85 4.65 11.07 7.62
CA ARG A 85 5.18 10.82 8.97
C ARG A 85 4.97 9.38 9.39
N PHE A 86 5.87 8.87 10.20
CA PHE A 86 5.77 7.52 10.74
C PHE A 86 4.78 7.44 11.93
N PRO A 87 4.25 6.24 12.25
CA PRO A 87 3.26 6.06 13.31
C PRO A 87 3.69 6.56 14.69
N SER A 88 4.99 6.52 15.01
CA SER A 88 5.53 7.12 16.24
C SER A 88 5.34 8.63 16.31
N ALA A 89 5.37 9.32 15.18
CA ALA A 89 5.19 10.77 15.09
C ALA A 89 3.74 11.17 14.82
N THR A 90 2.97 10.37 14.10
CA THR A 90 1.52 10.64 13.88
C THR A 90 0.68 10.25 15.07
N HIS A 91 1.18 9.41 15.99
CA HIS A 91 0.48 8.76 17.09
C HIS A 91 -0.57 7.72 16.67
N VAL A 92 -0.93 7.61 15.39
CA VAL A 92 -1.86 6.58 14.89
C VAL A 92 -1.13 5.25 14.77
N ARG A 93 -1.33 4.37 15.74
CA ARG A 93 -0.64 3.08 15.86
C ARG A 93 -1.57 1.88 15.75
N THR A 94 -2.85 2.11 15.62
CA THR A 94 -3.89 1.09 15.45
C THR A 94 -4.96 1.60 14.49
N ASN A 95 -5.86 0.72 14.09
CA ASN A 95 -7.05 1.14 13.33
C ASN A 95 -8.09 1.87 14.20
N HIS A 96 -7.88 1.94 15.53
CA HIS A 96 -8.88 2.43 16.48
C HIS A 96 -8.53 3.79 17.08
N ASN A 97 -7.31 4.31 16.85
CA ASN A 97 -6.88 5.58 17.44
C ASN A 97 -6.59 6.69 16.40
N ILE A 98 -7.29 6.67 15.29
CA ILE A 98 -7.20 7.72 14.26
C ILE A 98 -7.41 9.15 14.82
N PRO A 99 -8.32 9.39 15.79
CA PRO A 99 -8.50 10.75 16.34
C PRO A 99 -7.28 11.33 17.05
N ASP A 100 -6.30 10.50 17.44
CA ASP A 100 -5.07 10.95 18.11
C ASP A 100 -4.04 11.53 17.14
N ILE A 101 -4.36 11.59 15.85
CA ILE A 101 -3.41 12.00 14.81
C ILE A 101 -2.79 13.37 15.05
N SER A 102 -1.47 13.43 14.89
CA SER A 102 -0.67 14.63 15.00
C SER A 102 0.11 14.91 13.72
N TYR A 103 -0.12 16.07 13.13
CA TYR A 103 0.62 16.59 11.97
C TYR A 103 0.43 18.11 11.90
N GLN A 104 1.24 18.80 11.10
CA GLN A 104 1.07 20.26 10.90
C GLN A 104 0.37 20.56 9.57
N GLN A 105 0.82 19.94 8.51
CA GLN A 105 0.27 20.06 7.17
C GLN A 105 0.31 18.70 6.49
N ASP A 106 -0.66 18.42 5.67
CA ASP A 106 -0.79 17.16 4.95
C ASP A 106 -0.77 17.34 3.43
N LEU A 107 -0.73 16.24 2.71
CA LEU A 107 -0.73 16.22 1.25
C LEU A 107 -1.95 16.94 0.68
N VAL A 108 -3.14 16.75 1.26
CA VAL A 108 -4.38 17.36 0.74
C VAL A 108 -4.32 18.88 0.85
N GLY A 109 -3.84 19.39 1.98
CA GLY A 109 -3.63 20.82 2.20
C GLY A 109 -2.66 21.42 1.17
N VAL A 110 -1.49 20.80 1.00
CA VAL A 110 -0.49 21.26 0.01
C VAL A 110 -1.05 21.23 -1.41
N LEU A 111 -1.79 20.19 -1.79
CA LEU A 111 -2.38 20.11 -3.12
C LEU A 111 -3.42 21.21 -3.37
N LYS A 112 -4.30 21.49 -2.41
CA LYS A 112 -5.30 22.56 -2.50
C LYS A 112 -4.65 23.94 -2.61
N GLU A 113 -3.63 24.23 -1.79
CA GLU A 113 -2.83 25.46 -1.87
C GLU A 113 -2.15 25.62 -3.24
N ASN A 114 -1.89 24.52 -3.91
CA ASN A 114 -1.32 24.48 -5.25
C ASN A 114 -2.35 24.41 -6.39
N GLY A 115 -3.64 24.60 -6.11
CA GLY A 115 -4.72 24.73 -7.09
C GLY A 115 -5.31 23.41 -7.57
N TYR A 116 -5.02 22.29 -6.91
CA TYR A 116 -5.56 20.98 -7.28
C TYR A 116 -7.02 20.84 -6.88
N LYS A 117 -7.80 20.19 -7.75
CA LYS A 117 -9.07 19.56 -7.38
C LYS A 117 -8.79 18.18 -6.79
N THR A 118 -9.41 17.87 -5.67
CA THR A 118 -9.07 16.69 -4.87
C THR A 118 -10.26 15.73 -4.73
N ALA A 119 -10.02 14.43 -4.85
CA ALA A 119 -11.05 13.41 -4.75
C ALA A 119 -10.61 12.14 -4.01
N LEU A 120 -11.56 11.54 -3.29
CA LEU A 120 -11.52 10.16 -2.85
C LEU A 120 -12.62 9.37 -3.55
N VAL A 121 -12.24 8.25 -4.16
CA VAL A 121 -13.18 7.22 -4.62
C VAL A 121 -12.71 5.87 -4.07
N GLY A 122 -13.44 5.32 -3.10
CA GLY A 122 -13.08 4.06 -2.46
C GLY A 122 -12.89 4.17 -0.95
N LYS A 123 -12.03 3.30 -0.38
CA LYS A 123 -11.81 3.21 1.05
C LYS A 123 -10.96 4.38 1.59
N ASN A 124 -11.48 5.08 2.59
CA ASN A 124 -10.74 6.08 3.35
C ASN A 124 -9.85 5.42 4.41
N HIS A 125 -10.40 5.04 5.52
CA HIS A 125 -9.73 4.46 6.68
C HIS A 125 -8.50 5.26 7.16
N ALA A 126 -8.49 6.57 6.86
CA ALA A 126 -7.57 7.58 7.37
C ALA A 126 -8.37 8.66 8.13
N TYR A 127 -7.70 9.72 8.57
CA TYR A 127 -8.32 10.83 9.31
C TYR A 127 -9.12 11.80 8.43
N LEU A 128 -9.06 11.69 7.11
CA LEU A 128 -9.73 12.58 6.17
C LEU A 128 -11.26 12.52 6.31
N LYS A 129 -11.90 13.65 6.10
CA LYS A 129 -13.35 13.83 6.17
C LYS A 129 -13.89 14.30 4.81
N PRO A 130 -15.19 14.13 4.54
CA PRO A 130 -15.80 14.61 3.29
C PRO A 130 -15.56 16.09 3.00
N ALA A 131 -15.45 16.93 4.03
CA ALA A 131 -15.19 18.37 3.86
C ALA A 131 -13.73 18.70 3.44
N ASP A 132 -12.81 17.75 3.57
CA ASP A 132 -11.40 17.96 3.23
C ASP A 132 -11.14 17.87 1.73
N LEU A 133 -12.04 17.24 0.95
CA LEU A 133 -11.88 16.98 -0.47
C LEU A 133 -13.02 17.59 -1.30
N ASP A 134 -12.74 17.91 -2.57
CA ASP A 134 -13.76 18.45 -3.49
C ASP A 134 -14.78 17.38 -3.91
N PHE A 135 -14.38 16.10 -3.92
CA PHE A 135 -15.26 14.97 -4.21
C PHE A 135 -14.99 13.81 -3.27
N TRP A 136 -16.08 13.19 -2.79
CA TRP A 136 -16.03 12.09 -1.82
C TRP A 136 -17.03 11.01 -2.18
N SER A 137 -16.53 9.81 -2.49
CA SER A 137 -17.35 8.60 -2.65
C SER A 137 -16.70 7.44 -1.90
N GLU A 138 -17.17 7.20 -0.69
CA GLU A 138 -16.54 6.25 0.23
C GLU A 138 -17.16 4.86 0.15
N TYR A 139 -16.26 3.88 0.08
CA TYR A 139 -16.52 2.44 0.16
C TYR A 139 -15.79 1.84 1.35
N GLY A 140 -16.41 0.87 2.01
CA GLY A 140 -15.78 0.03 3.04
C GLY A 140 -15.90 -1.43 2.65
N HIS A 141 -15.45 -2.32 3.52
CA HIS A 141 -15.55 -3.78 3.29
C HIS A 141 -16.99 -4.29 3.16
N TRP A 142 -17.96 -3.48 3.60
CA TRP A 142 -19.40 -3.78 3.59
C TRP A 142 -20.15 -3.05 2.47
N GLY A 143 -19.45 -2.52 1.50
CA GLY A 143 -20.03 -1.76 0.39
C GLY A 143 -19.90 -0.26 0.51
N LYS A 144 -20.57 0.45 -0.38
CA LYS A 144 -20.61 1.91 -0.41
C LYS A 144 -21.26 2.46 0.87
N HIS A 145 -20.67 3.47 1.49
CA HIS A 145 -21.22 4.05 2.72
C HIS A 145 -22.58 4.69 2.49
N LYS A 146 -22.73 5.52 1.46
CA LYS A 146 -24.03 6.10 1.05
C LYS A 146 -24.64 5.26 -0.07
N LYS A 147 -25.46 4.28 0.31
CA LYS A 147 -26.15 3.37 -0.62
C LYS A 147 -27.37 4.04 -1.23
N THR A 148 -27.38 4.19 -2.53
CA THR A 148 -28.44 4.90 -3.27
C THR A 148 -29.32 3.96 -4.10
N THR A 149 -28.82 2.78 -4.46
CA THR A 149 -29.53 1.82 -5.32
C THR A 149 -29.91 0.54 -4.57
N PRO A 150 -30.94 -0.21 -5.06
CA PRO A 150 -31.27 -1.53 -4.53
C PRO A 150 -30.09 -2.51 -4.62
N ALA A 151 -29.32 -2.49 -5.72
CA ALA A 151 -28.16 -3.34 -5.93
C ALA A 151 -27.06 -3.06 -4.89
N GLU A 152 -26.77 -1.80 -4.57
CA GLU A 152 -25.81 -1.43 -3.51
C GLU A 152 -26.26 -1.93 -2.12
N LYS A 153 -27.56 -1.91 -1.84
CA LYS A 153 -28.12 -2.42 -0.58
C LYS A 153 -27.99 -3.94 -0.51
N GLU A 154 -28.25 -4.65 -1.62
CA GLU A 154 -28.12 -6.10 -1.71
C GLU A 154 -26.66 -6.55 -1.57
N THR A 155 -25.73 -5.89 -2.29
CA THR A 155 -24.29 -6.10 -2.15
C THR A 155 -23.84 -5.92 -0.69
N ALA A 156 -24.26 -4.83 -0.05
CA ALA A 156 -23.91 -4.57 1.33
C ALA A 156 -24.51 -5.62 2.29
N ARG A 157 -25.73 -6.10 2.03
CA ARG A 157 -26.34 -7.18 2.81
C ARG A 157 -25.52 -8.46 2.72
N PHE A 158 -25.15 -8.87 1.50
CA PHE A 158 -24.33 -10.05 1.28
C PHE A 158 -22.97 -9.93 1.99
N LEU A 159 -22.24 -8.84 1.80
CA LEU A 159 -20.93 -8.64 2.41
C LEU A 159 -20.97 -8.60 3.94
N ASN A 160 -22.01 -7.98 4.52
CA ASN A 160 -22.20 -7.98 5.97
C ASN A 160 -22.47 -9.39 6.54
N GLN A 161 -23.16 -10.26 5.79
CA GLN A 161 -23.40 -11.64 6.20
C GLN A 161 -22.11 -12.45 6.27
N GLN A 162 -21.07 -12.09 5.47
CA GLN A 162 -19.78 -12.75 5.48
C GLN A 162 -18.90 -12.36 6.68
N ALA A 163 -19.27 -11.32 7.42
CA ALA A 163 -18.62 -10.91 8.66
C ALA A 163 -17.08 -10.87 8.59
N ARG A 164 -16.52 -10.32 7.49
CA ARG A 164 -15.09 -10.32 7.15
C ARG A 164 -14.46 -11.72 7.00
N GLY A 165 -15.25 -12.73 6.72
CA GLY A 165 -14.77 -14.10 6.52
C GLY A 165 -14.36 -14.39 5.08
N GLN A 166 -14.81 -15.51 4.60
CA GLN A 166 -14.61 -15.99 3.24
C GLN A 166 -15.93 -16.48 2.64
N TRP A 167 -15.99 -16.44 1.33
CA TRP A 167 -17.05 -17.05 0.54
C TRP A 167 -16.42 -18.03 -0.44
N LEU A 168 -16.77 -19.30 -0.33
CA LEU A 168 -16.07 -20.38 -1.05
C LEU A 168 -16.66 -20.70 -2.43
N GLU A 169 -17.86 -20.18 -2.72
CA GLU A 169 -18.55 -20.28 -4.01
C GLU A 169 -18.30 -19.02 -4.85
N PRO A 170 -18.63 -19.02 -6.15
CA PRO A 170 -18.63 -17.80 -6.95
C PRO A 170 -19.50 -16.74 -6.27
N SER A 171 -18.98 -15.51 -6.16
CA SER A 171 -19.74 -14.42 -5.55
C SER A 171 -21.04 -14.17 -6.32
N PRO A 172 -22.19 -14.03 -5.64
CA PRO A 172 -23.45 -13.64 -6.28
C PRO A 172 -23.50 -12.18 -6.72
N ILE A 173 -22.51 -11.36 -6.30
CA ILE A 173 -22.40 -9.97 -6.74
C ILE A 173 -21.87 -9.96 -8.17
N SER A 174 -22.64 -9.36 -9.10
CA SER A 174 -22.22 -9.25 -10.49
C SER A 174 -20.94 -8.43 -10.67
N LEU A 175 -20.23 -8.61 -11.77
CA LEU A 175 -19.00 -7.87 -12.06
C LEU A 175 -19.20 -6.35 -12.03
N GLU A 176 -20.34 -5.86 -12.50
CA GLU A 176 -20.69 -4.43 -12.52
C GLU A 176 -20.87 -3.86 -11.13
N GLU A 177 -21.34 -4.68 -10.18
CA GLU A 177 -21.58 -4.30 -8.79
C GLU A 177 -20.37 -4.59 -7.86
N GLN A 178 -19.34 -5.29 -8.34
CA GLN A 178 -18.09 -5.44 -7.59
C GLN A 178 -17.47 -4.06 -7.31
N HIS A 179 -16.95 -3.85 -6.10
CA HIS A 179 -16.40 -2.53 -5.71
C HIS A 179 -15.30 -2.04 -6.67
N PRO A 180 -14.32 -2.85 -7.11
CA PRO A 180 -13.31 -2.37 -8.03
C PRO A 180 -13.89 -1.77 -9.31
N THR A 181 -14.94 -2.40 -9.86
CA THR A 181 -15.64 -1.91 -11.07
C THR A 181 -16.34 -0.58 -10.80
N LYS A 182 -17.10 -0.47 -9.70
CA LYS A 182 -17.84 0.74 -9.34
C LYS A 182 -16.90 1.91 -9.03
N ILE A 183 -15.85 1.65 -8.25
CA ILE A 183 -14.85 2.65 -7.88
C ILE A 183 -14.20 3.25 -9.13
N VAL A 184 -13.80 2.43 -10.10
CA VAL A 184 -13.21 2.93 -11.35
C VAL A 184 -14.23 3.68 -12.21
N ASN A 185 -15.50 3.23 -12.25
CA ASN A 185 -16.56 3.96 -12.95
C ASN A 185 -16.73 5.38 -12.38
N GLU A 186 -16.81 5.50 -11.07
CA GLU A 186 -16.99 6.80 -10.41
C GLU A 186 -15.74 7.69 -10.53
N ALA A 187 -14.54 7.11 -10.41
CA ALA A 187 -13.29 7.83 -10.61
C ALA A 187 -13.20 8.41 -12.03
N LEU A 188 -13.48 7.61 -13.06
CA LEU A 188 -13.50 8.06 -14.46
C LEU A 188 -14.57 9.13 -14.72
N ALA A 189 -15.76 8.98 -14.14
CA ALA A 189 -16.82 9.96 -14.25
C ALA A 189 -16.43 11.31 -13.65
N TRP A 190 -15.74 11.31 -12.49
CA TRP A 190 -15.24 12.52 -11.87
C TRP A 190 -14.06 13.13 -12.63
N ILE A 191 -13.06 12.33 -13.04
CA ILE A 191 -11.91 12.79 -13.83
C ILE A 191 -12.36 13.47 -15.13
N LYS A 192 -13.36 12.93 -15.82
CA LYS A 192 -13.91 13.50 -17.06
C LYS A 192 -14.42 14.93 -16.90
N GLN A 193 -14.78 15.34 -15.69
CA GLN A 193 -15.26 16.69 -15.38
C GLN A 193 -14.11 17.69 -15.15
N GLN A 194 -12.88 17.19 -14.92
CA GLN A 194 -11.71 18.03 -14.63
C GLN A 194 -11.04 18.45 -15.94
N LYS A 195 -11.41 19.63 -16.48
CA LYS A 195 -10.91 20.11 -17.79
C LYS A 195 -9.77 21.12 -17.68
N GLU A 196 -9.79 21.97 -16.65
CA GLU A 196 -8.93 23.17 -16.58
C GLU A 196 -7.95 23.15 -15.40
N ASN A 197 -8.29 22.43 -14.34
CA ASN A 197 -7.44 22.36 -13.14
C ASN A 197 -6.69 21.05 -13.07
N PRO A 198 -5.46 21.04 -12.55
CA PRO A 198 -4.82 19.80 -12.18
C PRO A 198 -5.64 19.10 -11.09
N PHE A 199 -5.67 17.78 -11.10
CA PHE A 199 -6.42 17.03 -10.12
C PHE A 199 -5.56 16.00 -9.41
N PHE A 200 -5.98 15.70 -8.18
CA PHE A 200 -5.55 14.57 -7.39
C PHE A 200 -6.74 13.66 -7.15
N VAL A 201 -6.61 12.38 -7.48
CA VAL A 201 -7.61 11.38 -7.12
C VAL A 201 -6.97 10.19 -6.42
N TRP A 202 -7.51 9.87 -5.25
CA TRP A 202 -7.18 8.64 -4.53
C TRP A 202 -8.24 7.58 -4.87
N VAL A 203 -7.85 6.64 -5.74
CA VAL A 203 -8.62 5.45 -6.11
C VAL A 203 -8.21 4.34 -5.16
N SER A 204 -9.04 4.07 -4.17
CA SER A 204 -8.69 3.22 -3.04
C SER A 204 -9.61 2.01 -2.95
N PHE A 205 -9.13 0.86 -3.39
CA PHE A 205 -9.89 -0.39 -3.36
C PHE A 205 -9.91 -0.98 -1.94
N PRO A 206 -11.09 -1.40 -1.41
CA PRO A 206 -11.15 -2.19 -0.18
C PRO A 206 -10.58 -3.60 -0.34
N GLU A 207 -10.52 -4.13 -1.56
CA GLU A 207 -9.97 -5.44 -1.91
C GLU A 207 -8.44 -5.35 -2.14
N PRO A 208 -7.73 -6.48 -2.02
CA PRO A 208 -8.16 -7.85 -1.73
C PRO A 208 -8.35 -8.19 -0.24
N HIS A 209 -8.55 -7.19 0.64
CA HIS A 209 -8.91 -7.43 2.05
C HIS A 209 -10.17 -8.31 2.13
N ASN A 210 -10.23 -9.18 3.11
CA ASN A 210 -11.42 -9.99 3.35
C ASN A 210 -12.71 -9.13 3.58
N PRO A 211 -13.91 -9.64 3.21
CA PRO A 211 -14.23 -11.04 2.91
C PRO A 211 -13.62 -11.52 1.59
N TYR A 212 -13.00 -12.70 1.62
CA TYR A 212 -12.37 -13.30 0.44
C TYR A 212 -13.44 -13.86 -0.49
N GLN A 213 -13.97 -13.03 -1.38
CA GLN A 213 -15.01 -13.36 -2.35
C GLN A 213 -14.71 -12.76 -3.71
N VAL A 214 -15.00 -13.46 -4.79
CA VAL A 214 -14.84 -12.96 -6.14
C VAL A 214 -15.87 -13.59 -7.07
N CYS A 215 -16.36 -12.81 -8.04
CA CYS A 215 -17.30 -13.30 -9.05
C CYS A 215 -16.60 -13.99 -10.23
N GLU A 216 -17.39 -14.65 -11.07
CA GLU A 216 -16.91 -15.09 -12.39
C GLU A 216 -16.55 -13.88 -13.28
N PRO A 217 -15.56 -14.00 -14.17
CA PRO A 217 -14.76 -15.21 -14.44
C PRO A 217 -13.56 -15.41 -13.50
N TYR A 218 -13.31 -14.49 -12.57
CA TYR A 218 -12.12 -14.47 -11.71
C TYR A 218 -12.10 -15.61 -10.69
N TYR A 219 -13.26 -16.12 -10.28
CA TYR A 219 -13.36 -17.28 -9.41
C TYR A 219 -12.82 -18.56 -10.06
N SER A 220 -13.23 -18.83 -11.31
CA SER A 220 -12.77 -20.02 -12.06
C SER A 220 -11.38 -19.86 -12.68
N MET A 221 -10.89 -18.62 -12.81
CA MET A 221 -9.58 -18.31 -13.39
C MET A 221 -8.44 -18.97 -12.61
N PHE A 222 -8.57 -19.08 -11.30
CA PHE A 222 -7.56 -19.65 -10.42
C PHE A 222 -8.11 -20.88 -9.69
N SER A 223 -7.68 -22.07 -10.17
CA SER A 223 -8.01 -23.33 -9.50
C SER A 223 -7.15 -23.51 -8.24
N PRO A 224 -7.74 -23.91 -7.09
CA PRO A 224 -6.99 -24.23 -5.88
C PRO A 224 -5.87 -25.24 -6.09
N ASP A 225 -6.08 -26.25 -6.95
CA ASP A 225 -5.12 -27.32 -7.22
C ASP A 225 -3.88 -26.85 -8.00
N LYS A 226 -3.96 -25.69 -8.65
CA LYS A 226 -2.86 -25.11 -9.44
C LYS A 226 -2.06 -24.05 -8.67
N LEU A 227 -2.43 -23.76 -7.43
CA LEU A 227 -1.71 -22.80 -6.61
C LEU A 227 -0.32 -23.34 -6.22
N PRO A 228 0.71 -22.48 -6.19
CA PRO A 228 2.01 -22.88 -5.68
C PRO A 228 1.91 -23.33 -4.21
N VAL A 229 2.70 -24.35 -3.88
CA VAL A 229 2.80 -24.86 -2.51
C VAL A 229 3.39 -23.77 -1.62
N LEU A 230 2.81 -23.57 -0.44
CA LEU A 230 3.36 -22.68 0.56
C LEU A 230 4.70 -23.20 1.09
N LYS A 231 5.63 -22.30 1.36
CA LYS A 231 6.94 -22.65 1.91
C LYS A 231 6.89 -22.92 3.41
N THR A 232 5.83 -22.44 4.08
CA THR A 232 5.60 -22.57 5.51
C THR A 232 4.25 -23.20 5.81
N SER A 233 4.10 -23.69 7.02
CA SER A 233 2.89 -24.32 7.51
C SER A 233 2.64 -23.96 8.99
N ARG A 234 1.52 -24.39 9.54
CA ARG A 234 1.20 -24.22 10.98
C ARG A 234 2.30 -24.73 11.93
N LYS A 235 3.08 -25.75 11.52
CA LYS A 235 4.20 -26.30 12.29
C LYS A 235 5.33 -25.28 12.50
N ASP A 236 5.48 -24.34 11.59
CA ASP A 236 6.52 -23.31 11.64
C ASP A 236 6.21 -22.21 12.66
N LEU A 237 4.97 -22.12 13.16
CA LEU A 237 4.61 -21.20 14.25
C LEU A 237 5.45 -21.42 15.53
N ALA A 238 5.95 -22.63 15.76
CA ALA A 238 6.84 -22.91 16.88
C ALA A 238 8.15 -22.10 16.82
N LYS A 239 8.53 -21.62 15.63
CA LYS A 239 9.74 -20.81 15.37
C LYS A 239 9.44 -19.30 15.41
N LYS A 240 8.17 -18.91 15.53
CA LYS A 240 7.71 -17.52 15.59
C LYS A 240 7.34 -17.14 17.03
N GLY A 241 7.24 -15.86 17.29
CA GLY A 241 6.91 -15.36 18.63
C GLY A 241 5.48 -15.68 19.10
N GLU A 242 5.21 -15.42 20.36
CA GLU A 242 3.93 -15.67 21.05
C GLU A 242 2.73 -15.12 20.29
N LYS A 243 2.82 -13.90 19.77
CA LYS A 243 1.71 -13.22 19.07
C LYS A 243 1.23 -13.96 17.82
N TYR A 244 2.12 -14.66 17.12
CA TYR A 244 1.74 -15.51 15.99
C TYR A 244 0.90 -16.70 16.46
N ARG A 245 1.22 -17.28 17.62
CA ARG A 245 0.44 -18.38 18.21
C ARG A 245 -0.93 -17.89 18.68
N ILE A 246 -0.98 -16.70 19.28
CA ILE A 246 -2.25 -16.07 19.68
C ILE A 246 -3.13 -15.82 18.46
N LEU A 247 -2.59 -15.23 17.40
CA LEU A 247 -3.33 -15.01 16.15
C LEU A 247 -3.87 -16.33 15.59
N ALA A 248 -3.04 -17.38 15.58
CA ALA A 248 -3.46 -18.71 15.11
C ALA A 248 -4.63 -19.28 15.92
N GLN A 249 -4.61 -19.15 17.24
CA GLN A 249 -5.71 -19.59 18.12
C GLN A 249 -7.01 -18.81 17.86
N LEU A 250 -6.90 -17.49 17.63
CA LEU A 250 -8.05 -16.65 17.27
C LEU A 250 -8.63 -17.04 15.91
N GLU A 251 -7.76 -17.32 14.92
CA GLU A 251 -8.19 -17.78 13.60
C GLU A 251 -8.86 -19.15 13.67
N ASP A 252 -8.28 -20.11 14.39
CA ASP A 252 -8.86 -21.44 14.55
C ASP A 252 -10.23 -21.39 15.22
N ALA A 253 -10.40 -20.51 16.22
CA ALA A 253 -11.70 -20.30 16.87
C ALA A 253 -12.74 -19.64 15.96
N SER A 254 -12.33 -18.74 15.07
CA SER A 254 -13.23 -18.02 14.15
C SER A 254 -13.46 -18.75 12.82
N CYS A 255 -12.53 -19.57 12.37
CA CYS A 255 -12.54 -20.31 11.11
C CYS A 255 -12.17 -21.79 11.35
N PRO A 256 -13.08 -22.61 11.93
CA PRO A 256 -12.76 -23.98 12.33
C PRO A 256 -12.26 -24.88 11.19
N ASN A 257 -12.63 -24.59 9.96
CA ASN A 257 -12.25 -25.36 8.76
C ASN A 257 -11.13 -24.68 7.96
N LEU A 258 -10.38 -23.73 8.57
CA LEU A 258 -9.41 -22.92 7.84
C LEU A 258 -8.43 -23.73 6.99
N GLU A 259 -7.88 -24.82 7.50
CA GLU A 259 -6.93 -25.65 6.75
C GLU A 259 -7.56 -26.24 5.48
N GLN A 260 -8.81 -26.69 5.55
CA GLN A 260 -9.56 -27.24 4.42
C GLN A 260 -9.92 -26.14 3.40
N ASP A 261 -10.33 -24.96 3.88
CA ASP A 261 -10.82 -23.85 3.05
C ASP A 261 -9.67 -23.02 2.44
N LEU A 262 -8.47 -23.09 3.03
CA LEU A 262 -7.34 -22.26 2.69
C LEU A 262 -6.97 -22.27 1.18
N PRO A 263 -6.98 -23.40 0.45
CA PRO A 263 -6.68 -23.36 -0.99
C PRO A 263 -7.68 -22.49 -1.77
N ARG A 264 -8.97 -22.53 -1.45
CA ARG A 264 -10.00 -21.69 -2.10
C ARG A 264 -9.89 -20.25 -1.68
N ILE A 265 -9.63 -19.97 -0.41
CA ILE A 265 -9.36 -18.61 0.11
C ILE A 265 -8.21 -17.97 -0.67
N ARG A 266 -7.11 -18.70 -0.84
CA ARG A 266 -5.93 -18.24 -1.60
C ARG A 266 -6.25 -17.97 -3.06
N ALA A 267 -7.04 -18.83 -3.70
CA ALA A 267 -7.47 -18.65 -5.08
C ALA A 267 -8.38 -17.42 -5.23
N ASN A 268 -9.35 -17.24 -4.33
CA ASN A 268 -10.22 -16.07 -4.33
C ASN A 268 -9.42 -14.76 -4.15
N TYR A 269 -8.46 -14.75 -3.24
CA TYR A 269 -7.60 -13.59 -3.00
C TYR A 269 -6.86 -13.14 -4.28
N ILE A 270 -6.23 -14.06 -5.01
CA ILE A 270 -5.57 -13.71 -6.28
C ILE A 270 -6.57 -13.40 -7.40
N GLY A 271 -7.76 -13.98 -7.36
CA GLY A 271 -8.87 -13.62 -8.25
C GLY A 271 -9.34 -12.17 -8.03
N MET A 272 -9.42 -11.73 -6.75
CA MET A 272 -9.72 -10.34 -6.41
C MET A 272 -8.63 -9.38 -6.92
N ILE A 273 -7.35 -9.74 -6.76
CA ILE A 273 -6.22 -8.95 -7.30
C ILE A 273 -6.30 -8.87 -8.83
N ARG A 274 -6.64 -9.97 -9.51
CA ARG A 274 -6.77 -9.96 -10.97
C ARG A 274 -7.93 -9.07 -11.43
N LEU A 275 -9.06 -9.09 -10.76
CA LEU A 275 -10.16 -8.17 -11.03
C LEU A 275 -9.68 -6.71 -10.89
N ILE A 276 -8.93 -6.39 -9.84
CA ILE A 276 -8.36 -5.05 -9.65
C ILE A 276 -7.39 -4.68 -10.77
N ASP A 277 -6.52 -5.60 -11.19
CA ASP A 277 -5.58 -5.37 -12.29
C ASP A 277 -6.29 -4.98 -13.60
N ASP A 278 -7.39 -5.68 -13.93
CA ASP A 278 -8.21 -5.37 -15.09
C ASP A 278 -8.92 -4.00 -14.94
N GLN A 279 -9.29 -3.59 -13.73
CA GLN A 279 -9.86 -2.25 -13.48
C GLN A 279 -8.80 -1.15 -13.53
N ILE A 280 -7.58 -1.40 -13.05
CA ILE A 280 -6.44 -0.47 -13.20
C ILE A 280 -6.12 -0.29 -14.68
N LYS A 281 -6.10 -1.37 -15.46
CA LYS A 281 -5.96 -1.32 -16.92
C LYS A 281 -7.01 -0.38 -17.52
N ARG A 282 -8.28 -0.58 -17.21
CA ARG A 282 -9.38 0.23 -17.74
C ARG A 282 -9.23 1.71 -17.38
N LEU A 283 -8.82 2.03 -16.14
CA LEU A 283 -8.58 3.39 -15.69
C LEU A 283 -7.45 4.06 -16.49
N ILE A 284 -6.29 3.43 -16.57
CA ILE A 284 -5.11 3.99 -17.25
C ILE A 284 -5.33 4.10 -18.76
N GLU A 285 -5.93 3.09 -19.40
CA GLU A 285 -6.22 3.13 -20.83
C GLU A 285 -7.25 4.21 -21.18
N SER A 286 -8.21 4.50 -20.29
CA SER A 286 -9.14 5.63 -20.47
C SER A 286 -8.42 6.97 -20.44
N LEU A 287 -7.42 7.16 -19.57
CA LEU A 287 -6.61 8.38 -19.54
C LEU A 287 -5.67 8.47 -20.76
N LYS A 288 -5.15 7.34 -21.26
CA LYS A 288 -4.40 7.30 -22.53
C LYS A 288 -5.31 7.72 -23.70
N ALA A 289 -6.50 7.17 -23.80
CA ALA A 289 -7.46 7.48 -24.86
C ALA A 289 -7.92 8.95 -24.85
N SER A 290 -7.99 9.59 -23.68
CA SER A 290 -8.33 11.02 -23.53
C SER A 290 -7.12 11.96 -23.67
N GLY A 291 -5.91 11.44 -23.92
CA GLY A 291 -4.68 12.24 -24.03
C GLY A 291 -4.17 12.80 -22.69
N GLN A 292 -4.66 12.32 -21.56
CA GLN A 292 -4.28 12.82 -20.22
C GLN A 292 -3.11 12.03 -19.60
N TYR A 293 -2.75 10.87 -20.14
CA TYR A 293 -1.74 9.98 -19.53
C TYR A 293 -0.38 10.66 -19.35
N GLU A 294 0.13 11.34 -20.38
CA GLU A 294 1.46 11.98 -20.36
C GLU A 294 1.54 13.14 -19.35
N ASN A 295 0.39 13.73 -18.99
CA ASN A 295 0.30 14.77 -17.97
C ASN A 295 -0.21 14.23 -16.62
N THR A 296 -0.18 12.93 -16.39
CA THR A 296 -0.66 12.32 -15.15
C THR A 296 0.42 11.46 -14.53
N LEU A 297 0.75 11.72 -13.26
CA LEU A 297 1.62 10.91 -12.44
C LEU A 297 0.78 9.83 -11.75
N PHE A 298 1.09 8.56 -12.01
CA PHE A 298 0.43 7.42 -11.41
C PHE A 298 1.35 6.75 -10.38
N VAL A 299 0.76 6.29 -9.29
CA VAL A 299 1.37 5.30 -8.40
C VAL A 299 0.36 4.21 -8.09
N VAL A 300 0.78 2.95 -8.25
CA VAL A 300 0.01 1.76 -7.87
C VAL A 300 0.73 1.12 -6.69
N LEU A 301 0.02 0.98 -5.56
CA LEU A 301 0.59 0.43 -4.33
C LEU A 301 -0.48 -0.25 -3.46
N SER A 302 -0.05 -0.88 -2.37
CA SER A 302 -0.92 -1.35 -1.28
C SER A 302 -0.57 -0.63 0.03
N ASP A 303 -1.49 -0.64 1.00
CA ASP A 303 -1.24 -0.11 2.34
C ASP A 303 -0.44 -1.10 3.22
N HIS A 304 -0.63 -2.40 3.07
CA HIS A 304 0.12 -3.51 3.68
C HIS A 304 -0.19 -4.82 2.95
N GLY A 305 0.45 -5.92 3.37
CA GLY A 305 0.23 -7.26 2.81
C GLY A 305 -0.73 -8.12 3.61
N ASP A 306 -0.69 -9.44 3.33
CA ASP A 306 -1.52 -10.50 3.89
C ASP A 306 -0.68 -11.76 4.10
N TYR A 307 -0.99 -12.61 5.08
CA TYR A 307 -0.32 -13.89 5.24
C TYR A 307 -0.59 -14.86 4.10
N TRP A 308 -1.78 -14.84 3.52
CA TRP A 308 -2.17 -15.67 2.39
C TRP A 308 -1.84 -17.17 2.57
N GLY A 309 -1.91 -17.65 3.80
CA GLY A 309 -1.62 -19.03 4.17
C GLY A 309 -0.19 -19.28 4.71
N GLU A 310 0.72 -18.30 4.67
CA GLU A 310 2.03 -18.46 5.30
C GLU A 310 1.87 -18.74 6.79
N TYR A 311 2.62 -19.68 7.31
CA TYR A 311 2.50 -20.22 8.68
C TYR A 311 1.11 -20.80 9.00
N GLY A 312 0.29 -21.09 7.98
CA GLY A 312 -1.12 -21.46 8.12
C GLY A 312 -2.01 -20.30 8.56
N LEU A 313 -1.57 -19.06 8.43
CA LEU A 313 -2.31 -17.83 8.79
C LEU A 313 -2.92 -17.16 7.56
N ILE A 314 -3.99 -16.42 7.76
CA ILE A 314 -4.61 -15.51 6.78
C ILE A 314 -4.68 -14.10 7.35
N ARG A 315 -5.04 -13.11 6.52
CA ARG A 315 -5.17 -11.71 6.95
C ARG A 315 -3.84 -11.11 7.44
N LYS A 316 -3.87 -10.32 8.49
CA LYS A 316 -2.75 -9.66 9.17
C LYS A 316 -2.87 -9.83 10.68
N GLY A 317 -2.09 -9.11 11.47
CA GLY A 317 -2.24 -9.04 12.94
C GLY A 317 -0.90 -9.10 13.65
N ALA A 318 -0.31 -10.25 13.76
CA ALA A 318 0.95 -10.43 14.48
C ALA A 318 2.18 -10.24 13.58
N GLY A 319 3.24 -9.70 14.14
CA GLY A 319 4.58 -9.67 13.55
C GLY A 319 4.79 -8.71 12.39
N LEU A 320 6.01 -8.71 11.91
CA LEU A 320 6.51 -7.83 10.85
C LEU A 320 7.10 -8.65 9.70
N SER A 321 6.47 -9.78 9.33
CA SER A 321 6.95 -10.61 8.21
C SER A 321 6.90 -9.85 6.87
N GLU A 322 7.75 -10.26 5.91
CA GLU A 322 7.77 -9.66 4.56
C GLU A 322 6.40 -9.74 3.88
N SER A 323 5.64 -10.81 4.12
CA SER A 323 4.28 -10.97 3.60
C SER A 323 3.31 -9.86 4.03
N LEU A 324 3.56 -9.21 5.16
CA LEU A 324 2.76 -8.11 5.70
C LEU A 324 3.38 -6.73 5.45
N ALA A 325 4.70 -6.62 5.61
CA ALA A 325 5.41 -5.35 5.63
C ALA A 325 5.79 -4.84 4.23
N ARG A 326 6.12 -5.74 3.30
CA ARG A 326 6.50 -5.40 1.93
C ARG A 326 5.25 -5.23 1.06
N ILE A 327 5.20 -4.14 0.30
CA ILE A 327 4.07 -3.77 -0.54
C ILE A 327 4.48 -3.64 -2.02
N PRO A 328 3.57 -3.88 -2.97
CA PRO A 328 3.83 -3.51 -4.36
C PRO A 328 3.92 -1.98 -4.48
N MET A 329 4.83 -1.49 -5.33
CA MET A 329 4.90 -0.06 -5.66
C MET A 329 5.41 0.12 -7.09
N VAL A 330 4.54 0.66 -7.96
CA VAL A 330 4.82 0.95 -9.38
C VAL A 330 4.47 2.40 -9.66
N TRP A 331 5.39 3.16 -10.27
CA TRP A 331 5.21 4.54 -10.70
C TRP A 331 5.21 4.63 -12.23
N ALA A 332 4.30 5.41 -12.81
CA ALA A 332 4.17 5.56 -14.26
C ALA A 332 3.69 6.96 -14.67
N GLY A 333 3.82 7.28 -15.95
CA GLY A 333 3.28 8.50 -16.56
C GLY A 333 4.23 9.69 -16.48
N TYR A 334 3.73 10.84 -16.07
CA TYR A 334 4.39 12.15 -16.13
C TYR A 334 5.85 12.13 -15.70
N HIS A 335 6.76 12.38 -16.65
CA HIS A 335 8.22 12.43 -16.46
C HIS A 335 8.88 11.18 -15.85
N ILE A 336 8.14 10.10 -15.66
CA ILE A 336 8.76 8.84 -15.21
C ILE A 336 9.66 8.30 -16.30
N LYS A 337 10.92 8.02 -15.96
CA LYS A 337 11.87 7.41 -16.89
C LYS A 337 11.80 5.90 -16.79
N ASN A 338 11.62 5.27 -17.95
CA ASN A 338 11.65 3.81 -18.04
C ASN A 338 12.96 3.24 -17.48
N GLN A 339 12.80 2.32 -16.54
CA GLN A 339 13.90 1.55 -15.94
C GLN A 339 13.40 0.09 -15.79
N PRO A 340 13.77 -0.79 -16.72
CA PRO A 340 13.18 -2.15 -16.79
C PRO A 340 13.54 -3.06 -15.61
N ALA A 341 14.64 -2.78 -14.92
CA ALA A 341 15.01 -3.50 -13.69
C ALA A 341 14.33 -2.86 -12.47
N PRO A 342 13.99 -3.65 -11.43
CA PRO A 342 13.48 -3.04 -10.19
C PRO A 342 14.52 -2.09 -9.61
N MET A 343 14.06 -0.95 -9.08
CA MET A 343 14.91 -0.04 -8.33
C MET A 343 15.39 -0.71 -7.04
N ASP A 344 16.69 -0.80 -6.85
CA ASP A 344 17.33 -1.40 -5.67
C ASP A 344 17.43 -0.40 -4.50
N SER A 345 16.35 0.28 -4.21
CA SER A 345 16.24 1.27 -3.13
C SER A 345 15.13 0.87 -2.17
N HIS A 346 15.39 1.01 -0.87
CA HIS A 346 14.39 0.78 0.16
C HIS A 346 13.51 2.02 0.31
N VAL A 347 12.24 1.90 -0.03
CA VAL A 347 11.28 3.01 -0.04
C VAL A 347 10.06 2.72 0.84
N SER A 348 9.34 3.76 1.20
CA SER A 348 8.20 3.69 2.11
C SER A 348 6.95 4.34 1.54
N ILE A 349 5.80 3.93 2.02
CA ILE A 349 4.54 4.63 1.77
C ILE A 349 4.58 6.09 2.27
N ALA A 350 5.37 6.41 3.30
CA ALA A 350 5.57 7.78 3.79
C ALA A 350 6.34 8.66 2.80
N ASP A 351 7.08 8.07 1.84
CA ASP A 351 7.85 8.78 0.83
C ASP A 351 6.95 9.39 -0.29
N LEU A 352 5.65 9.04 -0.34
CA LEU A 352 4.74 9.56 -1.36
C LEU A 352 4.52 11.06 -1.25
N PHE A 353 4.22 11.56 -0.05
CA PHE A 353 3.94 12.99 0.14
C PHE A 353 5.09 13.90 -0.32
N PRO A 354 6.35 13.74 0.17
CA PRO A 354 7.46 14.58 -0.30
C PRO A 354 7.76 14.37 -1.79
N THR A 355 7.47 13.18 -2.34
CA THR A 355 7.61 12.92 -3.79
C THR A 355 6.63 13.74 -4.61
N PHE A 356 5.36 13.81 -4.19
CA PHE A 356 4.36 14.63 -4.86
C PHE A 356 4.69 16.13 -4.73
N CYS A 357 5.14 16.60 -3.57
CA CYS A 357 5.62 17.99 -3.42
C CYS A 357 6.71 18.29 -4.47
N SER A 358 7.72 17.42 -4.57
CA SER A 358 8.80 17.60 -5.55
C SER A 358 8.31 17.56 -7.00
N ALA A 359 7.34 16.68 -7.32
CA ALA A 359 6.79 16.54 -8.67
C ALA A 359 6.01 17.79 -9.12
N ILE A 360 5.32 18.47 -8.20
CA ILE A 360 4.54 19.68 -8.50
C ILE A 360 5.30 20.99 -8.24
N GLY A 361 6.56 20.92 -7.78
CA GLY A 361 7.38 22.07 -7.45
C GLY A 361 6.94 22.78 -6.17
N ALA A 362 6.23 22.11 -5.25
CA ALA A 362 5.83 22.63 -3.96
C ALA A 362 6.93 22.39 -2.90
N GLU A 363 6.95 23.26 -1.89
CA GLU A 363 7.79 23.05 -0.71
C GLU A 363 7.31 21.83 0.10
N ILE A 364 8.27 21.05 0.60
CA ILE A 364 7.95 19.94 1.52
C ILE A 364 7.76 20.54 2.91
N PRO A 365 6.59 20.36 3.56
CA PRO A 365 6.33 20.94 4.87
C PRO A 365 7.27 20.42 5.94
N ALA A 366 7.60 21.28 6.90
CA ALA A 366 8.42 20.91 8.05
C ALA A 366 7.79 19.73 8.82
N GLY A 367 8.63 18.81 9.28
CA GLY A 367 8.21 17.62 10.03
C GLY A 367 7.76 16.43 9.16
N VAL A 368 7.79 16.54 7.84
CA VAL A 368 7.67 15.39 6.93
C VAL A 368 8.91 14.53 7.07
N GLN A 369 8.75 13.27 7.41
CA GLN A 369 9.83 12.31 7.69
C GLN A 369 10.13 11.40 6.50
N GLY A 370 9.21 11.30 5.55
CA GLY A 370 9.40 10.61 4.28
C GLY A 370 10.43 11.31 3.40
N ARG A 371 10.91 10.62 2.37
CA ARG A 371 11.98 11.05 1.45
C ARG A 371 11.43 11.18 0.04
N SER A 372 11.82 12.22 -0.69
CA SER A 372 11.38 12.38 -2.08
C SER A 372 12.04 11.34 -3.01
N LEU A 373 11.20 10.56 -3.69
CA LEU A 373 11.62 9.62 -4.73
C LEU A 373 11.77 10.30 -6.10
N TRP A 374 11.35 11.55 -6.24
CA TRP A 374 11.25 12.25 -7.51
C TRP A 374 12.54 12.26 -8.35
N PRO A 375 13.74 12.49 -7.78
CA PRO A 375 14.97 12.41 -8.56
C PRO A 375 15.22 11.03 -9.15
N MET A 376 15.04 9.95 -8.37
CA MET A 376 15.24 8.59 -8.89
C MET A 376 14.19 8.19 -9.93
N LEU A 377 12.93 8.61 -9.74
CA LEU A 377 11.84 8.37 -10.69
C LEU A 377 12.08 9.07 -12.04
N THR A 378 12.75 10.23 -12.04
CA THR A 378 13.07 11.01 -13.23
C THR A 378 14.49 10.77 -13.76
N GLY A 379 15.21 9.78 -13.21
CA GLY A 379 16.58 9.41 -13.63
C GLY A 379 17.64 10.45 -13.28
N LYS A 380 17.40 11.27 -12.26
CA LYS A 380 18.37 12.22 -11.71
C LYS A 380 19.18 11.58 -10.58
N ALA A 381 20.33 12.16 -10.25
CA ALA A 381 21.13 11.74 -9.11
C ALA A 381 20.36 11.91 -7.79
N TYR A 382 20.56 10.98 -6.87
CA TYR A 382 19.99 11.00 -5.51
C TYR A 382 20.96 10.36 -4.51
N PRO A 383 20.88 10.67 -3.22
CA PRO A 383 21.77 10.11 -2.20
C PRO A 383 21.40 8.64 -1.91
N LYS A 384 22.09 7.70 -2.56
CA LYS A 384 21.80 6.26 -2.47
C LYS A 384 21.83 5.72 -1.05
N GLU A 385 22.71 6.26 -0.20
CA GLU A 385 22.84 5.82 1.20
C GLU A 385 21.56 6.07 1.99
N GLU A 386 20.84 7.16 1.75
CA GLU A 386 19.56 7.45 2.39
C GLU A 386 18.47 6.42 2.05
N PHE A 387 18.62 5.71 0.94
CA PHE A 387 17.72 4.67 0.49
C PHE A 387 18.30 3.25 0.62
N SER A 388 19.39 3.10 1.38
CA SER A 388 20.03 1.79 1.63
C SER A 388 19.29 0.96 2.69
N SER A 389 18.39 1.57 3.47
CA SER A 389 17.62 0.89 4.51
C SER A 389 16.23 1.50 4.70
N MET A 390 15.33 0.74 5.35
CA MET A 390 13.98 1.17 5.69
C MET A 390 13.53 0.54 6.99
N VAL A 391 12.70 1.24 7.76
CA VAL A 391 12.12 0.75 9.02
C VAL A 391 10.62 0.60 8.93
N VAL A 392 10.09 -0.38 9.67
CA VAL A 392 8.65 -0.61 9.85
C VAL A 392 8.38 -0.74 11.35
N GLN A 393 7.29 -0.15 11.79
CA GLN A 393 6.89 -0.10 13.19
C GLN A 393 5.70 -1.04 13.43
N GLN A 394 5.57 -1.57 14.64
CA GLN A 394 4.39 -2.30 15.07
C GLN A 394 4.16 -2.12 16.56
N GLY A 395 2.88 -2.13 16.92
CA GLY A 395 2.44 -2.21 18.29
C GLY A 395 2.42 -0.88 19.04
N PHE A 396 1.85 -0.94 20.21
CA PHE A 396 1.64 0.19 21.09
C PHE A 396 1.80 -0.22 22.57
N GLY A 397 2.00 0.78 23.41
CA GLY A 397 2.04 0.61 24.86
C GLY A 397 3.28 -0.11 25.38
N GLY A 398 3.19 -0.56 26.61
CA GLY A 398 4.28 -1.17 27.37
C GLY A 398 4.34 -2.69 27.21
N ALA A 399 3.86 -3.45 28.22
CA ALA A 399 3.96 -4.90 28.24
C ALA A 399 3.04 -5.58 27.20
N ASP A 400 3.47 -6.76 26.76
CA ASP A 400 2.60 -7.63 25.97
C ASP A 400 1.44 -8.15 26.83
N VAL A 401 0.27 -8.24 26.20
CA VAL A 401 -0.95 -8.81 26.81
C VAL A 401 -1.12 -10.22 26.28
N GLY A 402 -1.11 -11.21 27.16
CA GLY A 402 -1.35 -12.61 26.82
C GLY A 402 -2.84 -12.99 26.86
N LEU A 403 -3.20 -14.15 26.30
CA LEU A 403 -4.58 -14.66 26.31
C LEU A 403 -5.12 -14.99 27.71
N ASP A 404 -4.26 -15.10 28.71
CA ASP A 404 -4.60 -15.28 30.13
C ASP A 404 -5.00 -13.96 30.83
N ALA A 405 -4.90 -12.82 30.13
CA ALA A 405 -5.36 -11.55 30.65
C ALA A 405 -6.89 -11.54 30.84
N SER A 406 -7.39 -10.67 31.71
CA SER A 406 -8.82 -10.52 32.01
C SER A 406 -9.67 -9.96 30.86
N LEU A 407 -9.09 -9.76 29.68
CA LEU A 407 -9.77 -9.35 28.46
C LEU A 407 -10.60 -10.50 27.91
N THR A 408 -11.81 -10.19 27.49
CA THR A 408 -12.67 -11.14 26.77
C THR A 408 -12.64 -10.86 25.28
N PHE A 409 -12.93 -11.88 24.46
CA PHE A 409 -13.07 -11.70 23.01
C PHE A 409 -14.15 -10.69 22.65
N GLU A 410 -15.21 -10.56 23.46
CA GLU A 410 -16.26 -9.56 23.27
C GLU A 410 -15.77 -8.14 23.52
N GLN A 411 -14.96 -7.92 24.56
CA GLN A 411 -14.38 -6.60 24.88
C GLN A 411 -13.42 -6.12 23.79
N GLU A 412 -12.69 -7.05 23.15
CA GLU A 412 -11.81 -6.75 22.03
C GLU A 412 -12.52 -6.75 20.65
N GLY A 413 -13.84 -6.89 20.62
CA GLY A 413 -14.58 -7.02 19.35
C GLY A 413 -14.25 -8.29 18.58
N ALA A 414 -13.64 -9.27 19.26
CA ALA A 414 -12.89 -10.31 18.59
C ALA A 414 -13.70 -11.56 18.27
N LEU A 415 -14.71 -11.94 19.05
CA LEU A 415 -15.48 -13.15 18.75
C LEU A 415 -16.92 -13.04 19.23
N THR A 416 -17.86 -13.31 18.32
CA THR A 416 -19.22 -13.67 18.70
C THR A 416 -19.33 -15.19 18.56
N PRO A 417 -19.60 -15.95 19.63
CA PRO A 417 -19.73 -17.40 19.55
C PRO A 417 -20.70 -17.83 18.45
N GLY A 418 -20.28 -18.79 17.62
CA GLY A 418 -21.09 -19.35 16.53
C GLY A 418 -21.15 -18.49 15.25
N LYS A 419 -20.43 -17.38 15.16
CA LYS A 419 -20.29 -16.60 13.91
C LYS A 419 -18.87 -16.72 13.37
N ILE A 420 -18.78 -17.11 12.11
CA ILE A 420 -17.51 -17.26 11.38
C ILE A 420 -16.83 -15.88 11.29
N ALA A 421 -15.55 -15.83 11.66
CA ALA A 421 -14.62 -14.73 11.40
C ALA A 421 -15.00 -13.35 11.99
N HIS A 422 -15.48 -13.30 13.20
CA HIS A 422 -15.82 -12.05 13.89
C HIS A 422 -14.72 -11.48 14.79
N PHE A 423 -13.47 -11.90 14.68
CA PHE A 423 -12.42 -11.27 15.45
C PHE A 423 -11.73 -10.14 14.67
N ASP A 424 -11.30 -9.12 15.38
CA ASP A 424 -10.35 -8.14 14.84
C ASP A 424 -8.93 -8.68 15.01
N GLU A 425 -8.26 -8.94 13.92
CA GLU A 425 -6.86 -9.41 13.91
C GLU A 425 -5.88 -8.39 14.49
N LEU A 426 -6.27 -7.11 14.57
CA LEU A 426 -5.50 -6.00 15.16
C LEU A 426 -5.99 -5.65 16.58
N ASN A 427 -6.21 -6.65 17.39
CA ASN A 427 -6.69 -6.53 18.77
C ASN A 427 -5.54 -6.32 19.78
N THR A 428 -5.86 -6.14 21.05
CA THR A 428 -4.88 -5.89 22.11
C THR A 428 -3.86 -7.02 22.25
N TRP A 429 -4.25 -8.30 22.11
CA TRP A 429 -3.32 -9.42 22.22
C TRP A 429 -2.28 -9.45 21.10
N THR A 430 -2.66 -9.11 19.87
CA THR A 430 -1.74 -9.12 18.72
C THR A 430 -0.93 -7.83 18.58
N GLN A 431 -1.43 -6.71 19.10
CA GLN A 431 -0.84 -5.37 18.90
C GLN A 431 -0.20 -4.77 20.16
N SER A 432 -0.40 -5.32 21.36
CA SER A 432 0.30 -4.85 22.57
C SER A 432 1.81 -5.01 22.46
N GLY A 433 2.56 -4.23 23.24
CA GLY A 433 4.02 -4.15 23.13
C GLY A 433 4.48 -3.36 21.90
N THR A 434 5.76 -3.20 21.75
CA THR A 434 6.35 -2.41 20.67
C THR A 434 7.45 -3.18 19.98
N SER A 435 7.41 -3.23 18.66
CA SER A 435 8.45 -3.84 17.82
C SER A 435 8.87 -2.91 16.71
N ARG A 436 10.12 -3.01 16.28
CA ARG A 436 10.73 -2.27 15.19
C ARG A 436 11.47 -3.21 14.26
N MET A 437 11.28 -3.04 12.98
CA MET A 437 11.99 -3.78 11.94
C MET A 437 12.87 -2.83 11.15
N ILE A 438 14.09 -3.27 10.82
CA ILE A 438 14.90 -2.63 9.78
C ILE A 438 15.21 -3.62 8.68
N ARG A 439 15.15 -3.12 7.44
CA ARG A 439 15.60 -3.81 6.23
C ARG A 439 16.82 -3.10 5.67
N LYS A 440 17.85 -3.88 5.31
CA LYS A 440 19.03 -3.43 4.56
C LYS A 440 19.52 -4.56 3.67
N ASP A 441 19.65 -4.32 2.39
CA ASP A 441 20.04 -5.31 1.39
C ASP A 441 19.21 -6.60 1.49
N ASP A 442 19.85 -7.75 1.72
CA ASP A 442 19.19 -9.05 1.93
C ASP A 442 18.86 -9.31 3.41
N TRP A 443 19.20 -8.39 4.31
CA TRP A 443 19.07 -8.60 5.75
C TRP A 443 17.86 -7.90 6.35
N LYS A 444 17.31 -8.54 7.36
CA LYS A 444 16.20 -8.03 8.16
C LYS A 444 16.49 -8.28 9.63
N LEU A 445 16.30 -7.24 10.44
CA LEU A 445 16.34 -7.32 11.89
C LEU A 445 14.99 -6.83 12.45
N VAL A 446 14.43 -7.56 13.40
CA VAL A 446 13.29 -7.12 14.20
C VAL A 446 13.72 -7.08 15.66
N MET A 447 13.39 -6.01 16.37
CA MET A 447 13.61 -5.86 17.80
C MET A 447 12.31 -5.53 18.50
N ASN A 448 12.06 -6.14 19.65
CA ASN A 448 10.97 -5.77 20.53
C ASN A 448 11.47 -4.98 21.76
N HIS A 449 10.54 -4.43 22.52
CA HIS A 449 10.84 -3.59 23.69
C HIS A 449 11.48 -4.37 24.88
N TYR A 450 11.48 -5.69 24.85
CA TYR A 450 12.20 -6.53 25.83
C TYR A 450 13.66 -6.78 25.44
N GLY A 451 14.10 -6.31 24.28
CA GLY A 451 15.45 -6.59 23.76
C GLY A 451 15.57 -7.93 23.03
N ASN A 452 14.48 -8.66 22.85
CA ASN A 452 14.50 -9.87 22.04
C ASN A 452 14.54 -9.51 20.57
N GLY A 453 15.41 -10.19 19.82
CA GLY A 453 15.64 -9.92 18.40
C GLY A 453 15.34 -11.11 17.49
N GLU A 454 15.02 -10.77 16.24
CA GLU A 454 14.96 -11.72 15.13
C GLU A 454 15.86 -11.19 14.02
N LEU A 455 16.76 -12.03 13.50
CA LEU A 455 17.65 -11.70 12.39
C LEU A 455 17.50 -12.73 11.27
N TYR A 456 17.24 -12.25 10.05
CA TYR A 456 17.04 -13.10 8.88
C TYR A 456 17.88 -12.64 7.69
N ASN A 457 18.39 -13.61 6.91
CA ASN A 457 18.91 -13.36 5.57
C ASN A 457 17.85 -13.79 4.56
N LEU A 458 17.10 -12.86 4.02
CA LEU A 458 15.93 -13.14 3.19
C LEU A 458 16.25 -13.75 1.82
N LYS A 459 17.49 -13.64 1.36
CA LYS A 459 17.94 -14.35 0.15
C LYS A 459 18.05 -15.86 0.39
N LYS A 460 18.44 -16.26 1.59
CA LYS A 460 18.61 -17.66 2.00
C LYS A 460 17.36 -18.22 2.67
N ASP A 461 16.67 -17.39 3.42
CA ASP A 461 15.46 -17.73 4.20
C ASP A 461 14.35 -16.69 3.95
N PRO A 462 13.75 -16.68 2.75
CA PRO A 462 12.67 -15.74 2.42
C PRO A 462 11.40 -15.96 3.24
N SER A 463 11.30 -17.11 3.93
CA SER A 463 10.16 -17.47 4.78
C SER A 463 10.39 -17.14 6.26
N GLU A 464 11.53 -16.57 6.63
CA GLU A 464 11.81 -16.07 7.98
C GLU A 464 11.58 -17.12 9.10
N VAL A 465 12.05 -18.34 8.88
CA VAL A 465 11.88 -19.46 9.84
C VAL A 465 13.15 -19.82 10.61
N HIS A 466 14.30 -19.25 10.23
CA HIS A 466 15.58 -19.48 10.87
C HIS A 466 16.12 -18.19 11.48
N ASN A 467 15.76 -17.95 12.74
CA ASN A 467 16.26 -16.77 13.47
C ASN A 467 17.76 -16.91 13.79
N LEU A 468 18.56 -16.01 13.22
CA LEU A 468 20.02 -15.95 13.36
C LEU A 468 20.48 -14.98 14.46
N PHE A 469 19.55 -14.35 15.18
CA PHE A 469 19.86 -13.36 16.21
C PHE A 469 20.62 -14.01 17.37
N GLY A 470 21.72 -13.38 17.81
CA GLY A 470 22.56 -13.88 18.87
C GLY A 470 23.61 -14.93 18.45
N GLU A 471 23.59 -15.39 17.19
CA GLU A 471 24.62 -16.27 16.67
C GLU A 471 25.94 -15.50 16.45
N LYS A 472 27.03 -15.94 17.04
CA LYS A 472 28.37 -15.30 16.99
C LYS A 472 28.83 -15.02 15.54
N LYS A 473 28.50 -15.90 14.61
CA LYS A 473 28.84 -15.78 13.17
C LYS A 473 28.25 -14.54 12.53
N TYR A 474 27.12 -14.03 13.01
CA TYR A 474 26.40 -12.92 12.45
C TYR A 474 26.45 -11.65 13.31
N SER A 475 27.34 -11.61 14.31
CA SER A 475 27.45 -10.48 15.25
C SER A 475 27.76 -9.15 14.59
N GLU A 476 28.55 -9.14 13.52
CA GLU A 476 28.91 -7.91 12.78
C GLU A 476 27.68 -7.30 12.09
N ILE A 477 26.97 -8.07 11.28
CA ILE A 477 25.75 -7.60 10.61
C ILE A 477 24.64 -7.26 11.61
N GLN A 478 24.52 -8.02 12.69
CA GLN A 478 23.57 -7.70 13.76
C GLN A 478 23.88 -6.34 14.39
N THR A 479 25.14 -6.05 14.71
CA THR A 479 25.58 -4.77 15.27
C THR A 479 25.33 -3.62 14.29
N GLU A 480 25.64 -3.81 13.01
CA GLU A 480 25.37 -2.81 11.98
C GLU A 480 23.87 -2.47 11.91
N LEU A 481 23.00 -3.49 11.84
CA LEU A 481 21.56 -3.28 11.74
C LEU A 481 20.97 -2.64 13.00
N LEU A 482 21.45 -3.01 14.20
CA LEU A 482 21.05 -2.37 15.45
C LEU A 482 21.45 -0.89 15.48
N THR A 483 22.67 -0.56 15.05
CA THR A 483 23.15 0.82 14.96
C THR A 483 22.31 1.63 13.99
N ARG A 484 22.01 1.09 12.80
CA ARG A 484 21.15 1.74 11.82
C ARG A 484 19.71 1.89 12.32
N LEU A 485 19.16 0.89 13.00
CA LEU A 485 17.83 0.97 13.60
C LEU A 485 17.77 2.08 14.64
N LEU A 486 18.78 2.19 15.50
CA LEU A 486 18.87 3.28 16.47
C LEU A 486 18.94 4.65 15.78
N ALA A 487 19.73 4.79 14.73
CA ALA A 487 19.79 6.04 13.94
C ALA A 487 18.43 6.40 13.33
N TRP A 488 17.68 5.42 12.81
CA TRP A 488 16.33 5.63 12.33
C TRP A 488 15.37 6.06 13.46
N GLU A 489 15.41 5.40 14.62
CA GLU A 489 14.54 5.76 15.75
C GLU A 489 14.83 7.19 16.25
N LEU A 490 16.09 7.61 16.28
CA LEU A 490 16.46 9.00 16.60
C LEU A 490 15.88 10.02 15.59
N ARG A 491 15.84 9.65 14.30
CA ARG A 491 15.21 10.50 13.25
C ARG A 491 13.70 10.58 13.41
N LEU A 492 13.06 9.50 13.86
CA LEU A 492 11.60 9.36 13.87
C LEU A 492 10.94 9.71 15.21
N GLN A 493 11.74 9.91 16.28
CA GLN A 493 11.20 10.15 17.62
C GLN A 493 10.55 11.51 17.79
N ASP A 494 10.98 12.52 17.01
CA ASP A 494 10.48 13.87 17.14
C ASP A 494 9.18 14.05 16.34
N PRO A 495 8.02 14.15 17.01
CA PRO A 495 6.73 14.30 16.35
C PRO A 495 6.48 15.69 15.79
N LEU A 496 7.23 16.70 16.25
CA LEU A 496 7.00 18.09 15.89
C LEU A 496 8.26 18.71 15.26
N PRO A 497 8.10 19.61 14.29
CA PRO A 497 9.22 20.38 13.77
C PRO A 497 9.77 21.31 14.85
N LEU A 498 11.06 21.58 14.76
CA LEU A 498 11.72 22.55 15.64
C LEU A 498 11.07 23.93 15.58
N PRO A 499 11.21 24.75 16.65
CA PRO A 499 10.65 26.09 16.70
C PRO A 499 11.10 26.94 15.51
N GLN A 500 10.15 27.37 14.73
CA GLN A 500 10.39 27.99 13.43
C GLN A 500 10.97 29.39 13.48
N ARG A 501 10.86 30.11 14.60
CA ARG A 501 11.24 31.54 14.68
C ARG A 501 12.72 31.81 14.89
N ARG A 502 13.45 30.87 15.48
CA ARG A 502 14.86 31.09 15.84
C ARG A 502 15.83 30.27 15.02
N TYR A 503 15.35 29.13 14.50
CA TYR A 503 16.14 28.23 13.71
C TYR A 503 15.36 27.92 12.43
N HIS A 504 15.78 28.52 11.31
CA HIS A 504 15.25 28.19 9.99
C HIS A 504 16.19 27.23 9.31
N PHE A 505 15.78 25.99 9.17
CA PHE A 505 16.48 25.02 8.35
C PHE A 505 15.66 24.80 7.09
N LYS A 506 16.34 24.86 5.94
CA LYS A 506 15.73 24.43 4.69
C LYS A 506 15.46 22.93 4.78
N GLN A 507 14.23 22.53 4.47
CA GLN A 507 13.86 21.11 4.48
C GLN A 507 14.67 20.35 3.43
N ASN A 508 15.48 19.38 3.88
CA ASN A 508 16.13 18.44 2.99
C ASN A 508 15.10 17.41 2.51
N PRO A 509 14.91 17.22 1.17
CA PRO A 509 13.89 16.31 0.64
C PRO A 509 14.18 14.83 0.89
N PHE A 510 15.39 14.48 1.36
CA PHE A 510 15.81 13.09 1.58
C PHE A 510 16.00 12.75 3.06
N ASN A 511 16.29 13.75 3.89
CA ASN A 511 16.51 13.53 5.31
C ASN A 511 16.26 14.85 6.07
N TYR A 512 15.13 14.95 6.74
CA TYR A 512 14.71 16.19 7.39
C TYR A 512 15.62 16.63 8.54
N LEU A 513 16.47 15.76 9.10
CA LEU A 513 17.46 16.10 10.10
C LEU A 513 18.76 16.71 9.52
N HIS A 514 19.00 16.52 8.23
CA HIS A 514 20.14 17.13 7.56
C HIS A 514 19.73 18.42 6.86
N PRO A 515 20.36 19.56 7.18
CA PRO A 515 20.03 20.85 6.56
C PRO A 515 20.41 20.90 5.08
N GLU A 516 21.45 20.18 4.67
CA GLU A 516 21.97 20.14 3.28
C GLU A 516 22.53 18.77 2.93
N TYR A 517 22.49 18.44 1.64
CA TYR A 517 23.27 17.38 1.01
C TYR A 517 24.15 17.98 -0.07
#